data_32f94cebacb4db58e84cc943e2c84c28
#
_entry.id   32f94cebacb4db58e84cc943e2c84c28
#
_cell.length_a   1.000
_cell.length_b   1.000
_cell.length_c   1.000
_cell.angle_alpha   90.00
_cell.angle_beta   90.00
_cell.angle_gamma   90.00
#
_symmetry.space_group_name_H-M   'P 1'
#
loop_
_entity.id
_entity.type
_entity.pdbx_description
1 polymer ?
#
loop_
_entity_poly.entity_id
_entity_poly.type
_entity_poly.pdbx_seq_one_letter_code
_entity_poly.pdbx_strand_id
1 'polypeptide(L)'
;SLLPGAVELLEFLTQRGIRWAIATTGSKPQTARLLKNFSIPDTAPVVTGDDVKKAKPAPDIFVLAAERLNVAIDDCIVIGDSVWDILAAARKGALGVGLLSGGYGQEELQHAGAFRIYKDPAEMLVHIEDLGISR
;
A
#
# COMPACT_ATOMS: atom_id res chain seq x y z
N SER A 1 1.25 -14.88 -5.99
CA SER A 1 2.58 -14.69 -5.40
C SER A 1 2.82 -13.22 -5.10
N LEU A 2 3.68 -12.96 -4.14
CA LEU A 2 4.03 -11.59 -3.80
C LEU A 2 5.05 -11.04 -4.78
N LEU A 3 5.03 -9.69 -4.95
CA LEU A 3 5.96 -9.00 -5.84
C LEU A 3 7.40 -9.06 -5.31
N PRO A 4 8.40 -8.98 -6.22
CA PRO A 4 9.81 -8.96 -5.81
C PRO A 4 10.08 -7.89 -4.76
N GLY A 5 10.70 -8.28 -3.65
CA GLY A 5 11.06 -7.38 -2.57
C GLY A 5 9.95 -7.03 -1.59
N ALA A 6 8.72 -7.55 -1.78
CA ALA A 6 7.61 -7.22 -0.89
C ALA A 6 7.87 -7.68 0.54
N VAL A 7 8.33 -8.91 0.72
CA VAL A 7 8.64 -9.45 2.06
C VAL A 7 9.75 -8.63 2.73
N GLU A 8 10.82 -8.37 1.99
CA GLU A 8 11.97 -7.61 2.50
C GLU A 8 11.56 -6.19 2.90
N LEU A 9 10.71 -5.53 2.10
CA LEU A 9 10.21 -4.21 2.42
C LEU A 9 9.42 -4.22 3.72
N LEU A 10 8.49 -5.16 3.87
CA LEU A 10 7.65 -5.25 5.07
C LEU A 10 8.47 -5.60 6.31
N GLU A 11 9.46 -6.47 6.18
CA GLU A 11 10.39 -6.77 7.27
C GLU A 11 11.18 -5.54 7.69
N PHE A 12 11.68 -4.78 6.72
CA PHE A 12 12.40 -3.54 6.99
C PHE A 12 11.52 -2.56 7.78
N LEU A 13 10.30 -2.34 7.33
CA LEU A 13 9.36 -1.43 8.00
C LEU A 13 9.07 -1.88 9.43
N THR A 14 8.87 -3.18 9.62
CA THR A 14 8.62 -3.76 10.94
C THR A 14 9.82 -3.53 11.87
N GLN A 15 11.03 -3.78 11.39
CA GLN A 15 12.25 -3.58 12.18
C GLN A 15 12.47 -2.12 12.56
N ARG A 16 12.00 -1.18 11.73
CA ARG A 16 12.10 0.25 12.00
C ARG A 16 10.95 0.78 12.87
N GLY A 17 10.04 -0.09 13.28
CA GLY A 17 8.89 0.33 14.08
C GLY A 17 7.85 1.12 13.30
N ILE A 18 7.88 1.05 11.99
CA ILE A 18 6.90 1.73 11.13
C ILE A 18 5.67 0.84 11.00
N ARG A 19 4.51 1.39 11.34
CA ARG A 19 3.24 0.66 11.23
C ARG A 19 2.84 0.52 9.77
N TRP A 20 2.33 -0.66 9.42
CA TRP A 20 1.83 -0.90 8.08
C TRP A 20 0.62 -1.82 8.11
N ALA A 21 -0.17 -1.75 7.05
CA ALA A 21 -1.35 -2.56 6.87
C ALA A 21 -1.41 -3.02 5.42
N ILE A 22 -2.12 -4.11 5.17
CA ILE A 22 -2.44 -4.56 3.82
C ILE A 22 -3.88 -4.17 3.54
N ALA A 23 -4.10 -3.53 2.39
CA ALA A 23 -5.41 -3.16 1.91
C ALA A 23 -5.59 -3.74 0.51
N THR A 24 -6.56 -4.61 0.33
CA THR A 24 -6.81 -5.30 -0.94
C THR A 24 -8.30 -5.29 -1.28
N THR A 25 -8.63 -5.18 -2.56
CA THR A 25 -10.01 -5.24 -3.03
C THR A 25 -10.57 -6.66 -3.07
N GLY A 26 -9.71 -7.67 -2.94
CA GLY A 26 -10.16 -9.05 -2.91
C GLY A 26 -11.03 -9.36 -1.69
N SER A 27 -11.77 -10.46 -1.76
CA SER A 27 -12.55 -10.95 -0.62
C SER A 27 -11.62 -11.50 0.46
N LYS A 28 -12.18 -11.74 1.65
CA LYS A 28 -11.41 -12.39 2.73
C LYS A 28 -10.84 -13.74 2.31
N PRO A 29 -11.62 -14.65 1.68
CA PRO A 29 -11.05 -15.92 1.22
C PRO A 29 -9.95 -15.77 0.18
N GLN A 30 -10.10 -14.83 -0.78
CA GLN A 30 -9.07 -14.57 -1.79
C GLN A 30 -7.78 -14.05 -1.14
N THR A 31 -7.93 -13.14 -0.20
CA THR A 31 -6.80 -12.55 0.53
C THR A 31 -6.07 -13.61 1.35
N ALA A 32 -6.82 -14.47 2.04
CA ALA A 32 -6.23 -15.56 2.82
C ALA A 32 -5.39 -16.49 1.94
N ARG A 33 -5.87 -16.79 0.73
CA ARG A 33 -5.11 -17.62 -0.22
C ARG A 33 -3.84 -16.92 -0.70
N LEU A 34 -3.93 -15.63 -1.00
CA LEU A 34 -2.79 -14.83 -1.47
C LEU A 34 -1.69 -14.75 -0.40
N LEU A 35 -2.07 -14.62 0.86
CA LEU A 35 -1.15 -14.44 1.99
C LEU A 35 -0.79 -15.74 2.71
N LYS A 36 -1.22 -16.87 2.18
CA LYS A 36 -1.10 -18.19 2.82
C LYS A 36 0.31 -18.52 3.28
N ASN A 37 1.31 -18.19 2.47
CA ASN A 37 2.72 -18.50 2.75
C ASN A 37 3.49 -17.30 3.27
N PHE A 38 2.77 -16.25 3.64
CA PHE A 38 3.37 -15.02 4.15
C PHE A 38 3.02 -14.85 5.63
N SER A 39 4.05 -14.72 6.46
CA SER A 39 3.87 -14.53 7.90
C SER A 39 3.63 -13.04 8.20
N ILE A 40 2.38 -12.70 8.51
CA ILE A 40 2.00 -11.32 8.84
C ILE A 40 2.00 -11.16 10.35
N PRO A 41 2.71 -10.15 10.89
CA PRO A 41 2.66 -9.86 12.32
C PRO A 41 1.23 -9.54 12.77
N ASP A 42 0.88 -9.94 13.99
CA ASP A 42 -0.46 -9.63 14.55
C ASP A 42 -0.72 -8.13 14.63
N THR A 43 0.34 -7.32 14.65
CA THR A 43 0.24 -5.86 14.70
C THR A 43 -0.09 -5.23 13.35
N ALA A 44 -0.05 -6.00 12.26
CA ALA A 44 -0.32 -5.50 10.92
C ALA A 44 -1.73 -5.86 10.47
N PRO A 45 -2.65 -4.89 10.42
CA PRO A 45 -4.02 -5.15 9.97
C PRO A 45 -4.08 -5.57 8.50
N VAL A 46 -5.07 -6.38 8.16
CA VAL A 46 -5.40 -6.73 6.78
C VAL A 46 -6.84 -6.29 6.53
N VAL A 47 -7.02 -5.36 5.61
CA VAL A 47 -8.33 -4.84 5.21
C VAL A 47 -8.66 -5.39 3.83
N THR A 48 -9.85 -5.91 3.67
CA THR A 48 -10.30 -6.52 2.40
C THR A 48 -11.47 -5.78 1.81
N GLY A 49 -11.83 -6.11 0.58
CA GLY A 49 -13.02 -5.56 -0.06
C GLY A 49 -14.32 -5.85 0.69
N ASP A 50 -14.35 -6.92 1.49
CA ASP A 50 -15.51 -7.26 2.32
C ASP A 50 -15.70 -6.31 3.50
N ASP A 51 -14.68 -5.55 3.86
CA ASP A 51 -14.71 -4.66 5.04
C ASP A 51 -15.22 -3.27 4.72
N VAL A 52 -15.41 -2.91 3.45
CA VAL A 52 -15.79 -1.57 3.03
C VAL A 52 -17.00 -1.60 2.09
N LYS A 53 -17.76 -0.50 2.08
CA LYS A 53 -18.95 -0.38 1.25
C LYS A 53 -18.66 0.13 -0.15
N LYS A 54 -17.66 0.99 -0.31
CA LYS A 54 -17.32 1.61 -1.57
C LYS A 54 -15.92 1.21 -2.02
N ALA A 55 -15.83 0.76 -3.28
CA ALA A 55 -14.57 0.40 -3.90
C ALA A 55 -13.79 1.65 -4.35
N LYS A 56 -12.50 1.47 -4.61
CA LYS A 56 -11.66 2.52 -5.20
C LYS A 56 -12.29 3.01 -6.52
N PRO A 57 -12.19 4.28 -6.85
CA PRO A 57 -11.34 5.32 -6.26
C PRO A 57 -11.88 5.96 -4.98
N ALA A 58 -12.97 5.45 -4.39
CA ALA A 58 -13.37 5.89 -3.06
C ALA A 58 -12.27 5.52 -2.06
N PRO A 59 -11.96 6.40 -1.10
CA PRO A 59 -10.83 6.17 -0.18
C PRO A 59 -11.14 5.23 0.98
N ASP A 60 -12.33 4.63 1.03
CA ASP A 60 -12.85 3.87 2.17
C ASP A 60 -11.87 2.82 2.69
N ILE A 61 -11.25 2.04 1.79
CA ILE A 61 -10.34 0.96 2.20
C ILE A 61 -9.08 1.49 2.90
N PHE A 62 -8.55 2.62 2.42
CA PHE A 62 -7.35 3.22 3.02
C PHE A 62 -7.68 3.96 4.30
N VAL A 63 -8.85 4.59 4.38
CA VAL A 63 -9.32 5.24 5.62
C VAL A 63 -9.47 4.18 6.71
N LEU A 64 -10.08 3.04 6.40
CA LEU A 64 -10.23 1.96 7.37
C LEU A 64 -8.87 1.40 7.81
N ALA A 65 -7.94 1.21 6.86
CA ALA A 65 -6.60 0.74 7.19
C ALA A 65 -5.89 1.70 8.15
N ALA A 66 -5.97 3.02 7.89
CA ALA A 66 -5.38 4.03 8.75
C ALA A 66 -6.00 4.02 10.14
N GLU A 67 -7.33 3.88 10.23
CA GLU A 67 -8.02 3.77 11.52
C GLU A 67 -7.52 2.58 12.32
N ARG A 68 -7.36 1.43 11.70
CA ARG A 68 -6.86 0.23 12.36
C ARG A 68 -5.40 0.33 12.77
N LEU A 69 -4.62 1.15 12.07
CA LEU A 69 -3.26 1.47 12.46
C LEU A 69 -3.19 2.54 13.55
N ASN A 70 -4.31 3.20 13.82
CA ASN A 70 -4.38 4.34 14.73
C ASN A 70 -3.46 5.50 14.27
N VAL A 71 -3.49 5.79 12.97
CA VAL A 71 -2.71 6.84 12.33
C VAL A 71 -3.65 7.71 11.50
N ALA A 72 -3.41 9.01 11.45
CA ALA A 72 -4.18 9.90 10.58
C ALA A 72 -3.90 9.55 9.13
N ILE A 73 -4.94 9.52 8.29
CA ILE A 73 -4.81 9.14 6.88
C ILE A 73 -3.86 10.08 6.11
N ASP A 74 -3.83 11.36 6.45
CA ASP A 74 -2.95 12.33 5.80
C ASP A 74 -1.48 12.20 6.24
N ASP A 75 -1.20 11.37 7.25
CA ASP A 75 0.15 11.00 7.64
C ASP A 75 0.57 9.65 7.05
N CYS A 76 -0.24 9.07 6.19
CA CYS A 76 0.03 7.76 5.60
C CYS A 76 0.63 7.87 4.21
N ILE A 77 1.37 6.82 3.85
CA ILE A 77 1.81 6.56 2.48
C ILE A 77 1.01 5.37 1.99
N VAL A 78 0.35 5.52 0.84
CA VAL A 78 -0.35 4.43 0.17
C VAL A 78 0.52 3.94 -0.97
N ILE A 79 0.80 2.64 -0.98
CA ILE A 79 1.59 2.02 -2.05
C ILE A 79 0.63 1.19 -2.89
N GLY A 80 0.57 1.48 -4.17
CA GLY A 80 -0.33 0.78 -5.07
C GLY A 80 0.18 0.72 -6.50
N ASP A 81 -0.34 -0.24 -7.26
CA ASP A 81 0.07 -0.49 -8.64
C ASP A 81 -0.97 -0.04 -9.66
N SER A 82 -1.97 0.70 -9.25
CA SER A 82 -3.02 1.19 -10.14
C SER A 82 -3.30 2.67 -9.93
N VAL A 83 -3.85 3.31 -10.97
CA VAL A 83 -4.30 4.71 -10.88
C VAL A 83 -5.39 4.88 -9.82
N TRP A 84 -6.19 3.84 -9.61
CA TRP A 84 -7.29 3.87 -8.63
C TRP A 84 -6.77 3.98 -7.20
N ASP A 85 -5.66 3.30 -6.88
CA ASP A 85 -5.01 3.41 -5.58
C ASP A 85 -4.51 4.84 -5.34
N ILE A 86 -3.87 5.41 -6.34
CA ILE A 86 -3.28 6.76 -6.24
C ILE A 86 -4.38 7.82 -6.11
N LEU A 87 -5.46 7.69 -6.89
CA LEU A 87 -6.59 8.61 -6.81
C LEU A 87 -7.28 8.54 -5.44
N ALA A 88 -7.46 7.33 -4.92
CA ALA A 88 -8.06 7.13 -3.61
C ALA A 88 -7.22 7.77 -2.50
N ALA A 89 -5.91 7.58 -2.55
CA ALA A 89 -4.98 8.20 -1.60
C ALA A 89 -5.08 9.73 -1.64
N ALA A 90 -5.06 10.30 -2.84
CA ALA A 90 -5.09 11.74 -3.03
C ALA A 90 -6.36 12.39 -2.45
N ARG A 91 -7.49 11.69 -2.50
CA ARG A 91 -8.76 12.21 -1.98
C ARG A 91 -8.73 12.53 -0.50
N LYS A 92 -7.85 11.90 0.26
CA LYS A 92 -7.73 12.10 1.71
C LYS A 92 -6.37 12.68 2.12
N GLY A 93 -5.59 13.12 1.15
CA GLY A 93 -4.30 13.76 1.44
C GLY A 93 -3.19 12.81 1.83
N ALA A 94 -3.36 11.51 1.60
CA ALA A 94 -2.26 10.55 1.76
C ALA A 94 -1.32 10.64 0.56
N LEU A 95 -0.03 10.38 0.79
CA LEU A 95 0.94 10.32 -0.31
C LEU A 95 0.79 9.00 -1.05
N GLY A 96 0.64 9.07 -2.36
CA GLY A 96 0.57 7.88 -3.19
C GLY A 96 1.93 7.54 -3.79
N VAL A 97 2.36 6.30 -3.62
CA VAL A 97 3.56 5.75 -4.25
C VAL A 97 3.10 4.69 -5.24
N GLY A 98 3.45 4.90 -6.50
CA GLY A 98 3.05 4.00 -7.58
C GLY A 98 4.09 2.92 -7.85
N LEU A 99 3.60 1.71 -8.16
CA LEU A 99 4.44 0.61 -8.62
C LEU A 99 4.05 0.25 -10.05
N LEU A 100 5.05 0.03 -10.90
CA LEU A 100 4.82 -0.28 -12.31
C LEU A 100 4.36 -1.72 -12.55
N SER A 101 4.36 -2.55 -11.53
CA SER A 101 4.05 -3.98 -11.64
C SER A 101 2.59 -4.28 -11.98
N GLY A 102 1.69 -3.30 -11.88
CA GLY A 102 0.27 -3.48 -12.21
C GLY A 102 -0.08 -3.21 -13.67
N GLY A 103 0.90 -2.92 -14.51
CA GLY A 103 0.68 -2.69 -15.93
C GLY A 103 0.34 -1.26 -16.31
N TYR A 104 0.25 -0.34 -15.35
CA TYR A 104 0.05 1.08 -15.63
C TYR A 104 1.39 1.75 -15.95
N GLY A 105 1.36 2.71 -16.88
CA GLY A 105 2.56 3.44 -17.25
C GLY A 105 2.91 4.52 -16.22
N GLN A 106 4.16 4.97 -16.28
CA GLN A 106 4.65 6.02 -15.39
C GLN A 106 3.83 7.31 -15.52
N GLU A 107 3.50 7.72 -16.74
CA GLU A 107 2.71 8.94 -16.98
C GLU A 107 1.31 8.82 -16.39
N GLU A 108 0.69 7.66 -16.51
CA GLU A 108 -0.65 7.42 -15.95
C GLU A 108 -0.64 7.57 -14.43
N LEU A 109 0.34 6.97 -13.77
CA LEU A 109 0.47 7.07 -12.31
C LEU A 109 0.81 8.48 -11.87
N GLN A 110 1.64 9.19 -12.61
CA GLN A 110 1.97 10.59 -12.33
C GLN A 110 0.73 11.48 -12.44
N HIS A 111 -0.06 11.31 -13.50
CA HIS A 111 -1.30 12.08 -13.68
C HIS A 111 -2.33 11.79 -12.58
N ALA A 112 -2.33 10.58 -12.05
CA ALA A 112 -3.20 10.24 -10.91
C ALA A 112 -2.74 10.90 -9.61
N GLY A 113 -1.51 11.44 -9.56
CA GLY A 113 -1.00 12.16 -8.41
C GLY A 113 0.09 11.43 -7.61
N ALA A 114 0.76 10.44 -8.21
CA ALA A 114 1.81 9.71 -7.49
C ALA A 114 2.97 10.64 -7.13
N PHE A 115 3.37 10.58 -5.86
CA PHE A 115 4.53 11.33 -5.33
C PHE A 115 5.84 10.75 -5.85
N ARG A 116 5.94 9.44 -5.87
CA ARG A 116 7.08 8.68 -6.39
C ARG A 116 6.58 7.43 -7.09
N ILE A 117 7.36 6.93 -8.03
CA ILE A 117 7.03 5.72 -8.78
C ILE A 117 8.26 4.82 -8.83
N TYR A 118 8.08 3.55 -8.52
CA TYR A 118 9.13 2.55 -8.56
C TYR A 118 8.68 1.35 -9.39
N LYS A 119 9.63 0.58 -9.86
CA LYS A 119 9.36 -0.63 -10.63
C LYS A 119 8.58 -1.65 -9.79
N ASP A 120 9.02 -1.89 -8.56
CA ASP A 120 8.47 -2.88 -7.66
C ASP A 120 8.90 -2.55 -6.21
N PRO A 121 8.44 -3.31 -5.21
CA PRO A 121 8.85 -3.11 -3.82
C PRO A 121 10.36 -3.19 -3.59
N ALA A 122 11.08 -4.00 -4.37
CA ALA A 122 12.53 -4.11 -4.23
C ALA A 122 13.21 -2.78 -4.56
N GLU A 123 12.82 -2.14 -5.67
CA GLU A 123 13.36 -0.82 -6.04
C GLU A 123 12.96 0.24 -5.03
N MET A 124 11.71 0.20 -4.56
CA MET A 124 11.23 1.12 -3.53
C MET A 124 12.11 1.02 -2.27
N LEU A 125 12.47 -0.19 -1.85
CA LEU A 125 13.30 -0.39 -0.67
C LEU A 125 14.71 0.19 -0.88
N VAL A 126 15.28 0.06 -2.07
CA VAL A 126 16.58 0.65 -2.40
C VAL A 126 16.53 2.17 -2.21
N HIS A 127 15.42 2.80 -2.57
CA HIS A 127 15.25 4.25 -2.52
C HIS A 127 14.36 4.71 -1.35
N ILE A 128 14.29 3.93 -0.28
CA ILE A 128 13.34 4.18 0.82
C ILE A 128 13.52 5.57 1.45
N GLU A 129 14.71 6.11 1.42
CA GLU A 129 14.99 7.44 1.97
C GLU A 129 14.29 8.56 1.20
N ASP A 130 13.93 8.35 -0.08
CA ASP A 130 13.13 9.29 -0.86
C ASP A 130 11.78 9.59 -0.19
N LEU A 131 11.30 8.66 0.63
CA LEU A 131 10.01 8.75 1.30
C LEU A 131 10.13 9.28 2.73
N GLY A 132 11.31 9.77 3.11
CA GLY A 132 11.55 10.28 4.45
C GLY A 132 11.77 9.20 5.51
N ILE A 133 12.01 7.97 5.09
CA ILE A 133 12.25 6.84 6.00
C ILE A 133 13.75 6.58 6.08
N SER A 134 14.31 6.71 7.28
CA SER A 134 15.74 6.50 7.50
C SER A 134 16.09 5.02 7.49
N ARG A 135 17.26 4.71 6.96
CA ARG A 135 17.79 3.35 7.00
C ARG A 135 18.29 2.94 8.37
#